data_033db4c65f2f3f1b0e6cb40bb3e9ab0f
#
_entry.id   033db4c65f2f3f1b0e6cb40bb3e9ab0f
#
_cell.length_a   1.000
_cell.length_b   1.000
_cell.length_c   1.000
_cell.angle_alpha   90.00
_cell.angle_beta   90.00
_cell.angle_gamma   90.00
#
_symmetry.space_group_name_H-M   'P 1'
#
loop_
_entity.id
_entity.type
_entity.pdbx_description
1 polymer ?
#
loop_
_entity_poly.entity_id
_entity_poly.type
_entity_poly.pdbx_seq_one_letter_code
_entity_poly.pdbx_strand_id
1 'polypeptide(L)'
;MAKASSKTDTVGKIAAIMRLLCSSNDTYSLREIEGFTGIPKSTLHRLLKSLEKEEWVYADPKTDQFRPGVGFFLLHNEKLFHQALIGAASEEMERLVAETQKTAILSVLEGRKGLCIYHVEPACPVKYVARRGMSIPLHVSATGKVLLAFSPKEVRERIISCDLPPDVDKDRLRQELEYIRRQGFAYS
;
A
#
# COMPACT_ATOMS: atom_id res chain seq x y z
N MET A 1 -25.54 6.43 -8.76
CA MET A 1 -25.32 5.30 -7.84
C MET A 1 -25.38 4.00 -8.67
N ALA A 2 -24.26 3.52 -9.14
CA ALA A 2 -24.19 2.26 -9.89
C ALA A 2 -23.55 1.22 -9.00
N LYS A 3 -24.34 0.23 -8.58
CA LYS A 3 -23.91 -1.02 -7.95
C LYS A 3 -23.11 -1.82 -8.98
N ALA A 4 -21.81 -1.67 -9.01
CA ALA A 4 -20.92 -2.62 -9.69
C ALA A 4 -20.90 -3.90 -8.86
N SER A 5 -21.81 -4.82 -9.17
CA SER A 5 -21.73 -6.23 -8.74
C SER A 5 -20.60 -6.91 -9.51
N SER A 6 -19.36 -6.59 -9.20
CA SER A 6 -18.22 -7.40 -9.56
C SER A 6 -18.32 -8.68 -8.74
N LYS A 7 -18.49 -9.82 -9.40
CA LYS A 7 -18.27 -11.14 -8.80
C LYS A 7 -16.80 -11.21 -8.38
N THR A 8 -16.47 -10.64 -7.22
CA THR A 8 -15.15 -10.77 -6.65
C THR A 8 -14.87 -12.26 -6.46
N ASP A 9 -13.83 -12.75 -7.07
CA ASP A 9 -13.43 -14.14 -6.97
C ASP A 9 -13.02 -14.51 -5.53
N THR A 10 -12.75 -15.74 -5.25
CA THR A 10 -12.39 -16.21 -3.90
C THR A 10 -11.11 -15.54 -3.41
N VAL A 11 -10.13 -15.37 -4.27
CA VAL A 11 -8.84 -14.71 -3.93
C VAL A 11 -9.07 -13.24 -3.58
N GLY A 12 -9.89 -12.54 -4.34
CA GLY A 12 -10.24 -11.14 -4.06
C GLY A 12 -10.96 -10.96 -2.72
N LYS A 13 -11.83 -11.92 -2.35
CA LYS A 13 -12.50 -11.93 -1.04
C LYS A 13 -11.52 -12.18 0.09
N ILE A 14 -10.62 -13.13 -0.05
CA ILE A 14 -9.54 -13.39 0.93
C ILE A 14 -8.67 -12.13 1.09
N ALA A 15 -8.25 -11.52 0.00
CA ALA A 15 -7.46 -10.30 0.03
C ALA A 15 -8.18 -9.12 0.71
N ALA A 16 -9.51 -9.01 0.56
CA ALA A 16 -10.31 -8.00 1.25
C ALA A 16 -10.36 -8.24 2.77
N ILE A 17 -10.57 -9.49 3.19
CA ILE A 17 -10.56 -9.89 4.60
C ILE A 17 -9.19 -9.59 5.21
N MET A 18 -8.10 -10.04 4.61
CA MET A 18 -6.75 -9.86 5.15
C MET A 18 -6.34 -8.39 5.23
N ARG A 19 -6.70 -7.57 4.21
CA ARG A 19 -6.47 -6.11 4.26
C ARG A 19 -7.20 -5.46 5.42
N LEU A 20 -8.44 -5.85 5.70
CA LEU A 20 -9.19 -5.32 6.85
C LEU A 20 -8.51 -5.71 8.16
N LEU A 21 -8.24 -7.00 8.36
CA LEU A 21 -7.63 -7.49 9.61
C LEU A 21 -6.24 -6.90 9.87
N CYS A 22 -5.46 -6.60 8.81
CA CYS A 22 -4.13 -6.00 8.91
C CYS A 22 -4.13 -4.46 8.92
N SER A 23 -5.29 -3.79 8.79
CA SER A 23 -5.36 -2.32 8.70
C SER A 23 -5.22 -1.62 10.05
N SER A 24 -5.49 -2.30 11.14
CA SER A 24 -5.39 -1.79 12.51
C SER A 24 -4.90 -2.91 13.45
N ASN A 25 -4.62 -2.55 14.69
CA ASN A 25 -4.32 -3.51 15.76
C ASN A 25 -5.59 -4.06 16.43
N ASP A 26 -6.77 -3.74 15.88
CA ASP A 26 -8.04 -4.17 16.42
C ASP A 26 -8.38 -5.61 16.02
N THR A 27 -9.31 -6.19 16.74
CA THR A 27 -9.96 -7.46 16.41
C THR A 27 -11.36 -7.18 15.85
N TYR A 28 -11.85 -8.04 15.00
CA TYR A 28 -13.13 -7.84 14.32
C TYR A 28 -14.05 -9.03 14.50
N SER A 29 -15.30 -8.79 14.84
CA SER A 29 -16.35 -9.81 14.80
C SER A 29 -16.73 -10.15 13.35
N LEU A 30 -17.38 -11.30 13.16
CA LEU A 30 -17.89 -11.71 11.85
C LEU A 30 -18.84 -10.67 11.22
N ARG A 31 -19.62 -9.98 12.07
CA ARG A 31 -20.58 -8.96 11.63
C ARG A 31 -19.87 -7.69 11.13
N GLU A 32 -18.82 -7.28 11.80
CA GLU A 32 -18.03 -6.14 11.38
C GLU A 32 -17.29 -6.40 10.06
N ILE A 33 -16.70 -7.61 9.93
CA ILE A 33 -16.06 -8.02 8.67
C ILE A 33 -17.08 -8.03 7.52
N GLU A 34 -18.31 -8.52 7.74
CA GLU A 34 -19.40 -8.45 6.76
C GLU A 34 -19.71 -7.00 6.37
N GLY A 35 -19.86 -6.12 7.36
CA GLY A 35 -20.17 -4.70 7.16
C GLY A 35 -19.11 -3.97 6.34
N PHE A 36 -17.83 -4.21 6.62
CA PHE A 36 -16.71 -3.56 5.92
C PHE A 36 -16.42 -4.14 4.54
N THR A 37 -16.56 -5.46 4.37
CA THR A 37 -16.19 -6.15 3.12
C THR A 37 -17.36 -6.35 2.16
N GLY A 38 -18.59 -6.30 2.64
CA GLY A 38 -19.79 -6.64 1.87
C GLY A 38 -19.90 -8.11 1.49
N ILE A 39 -19.06 -8.99 2.06
CA ILE A 39 -19.06 -10.42 1.78
C ILE A 39 -20.12 -11.09 2.65
N PRO A 40 -21.07 -11.88 2.09
CA PRO A 40 -22.11 -12.52 2.87
C PRO A 40 -21.57 -13.42 3.99
N LYS A 41 -22.26 -13.41 5.16
CA LYS A 41 -21.87 -14.11 6.38
C LYS A 41 -21.52 -15.60 6.17
N SER A 42 -22.30 -16.31 5.36
CA SER A 42 -22.06 -17.72 5.05
C SER A 42 -20.74 -17.94 4.30
N THR A 43 -20.41 -17.02 3.38
CA THR A 43 -19.14 -17.03 2.65
C THR A 43 -17.98 -16.68 3.57
N LEU A 44 -18.13 -15.63 4.40
CA LEU A 44 -17.13 -15.22 5.38
C LEU A 44 -16.79 -16.37 6.34
N HIS A 45 -17.81 -17.01 6.92
CA HIS A 45 -17.58 -18.11 7.85
C HIS A 45 -16.75 -19.24 7.22
N ARG A 46 -17.06 -19.61 5.97
CA ARG A 46 -16.30 -20.63 5.24
C ARG A 46 -14.87 -20.19 4.95
N LEU A 47 -14.67 -18.94 4.52
CA LEU A 47 -13.35 -18.40 4.21
C LEU A 47 -12.50 -18.24 5.47
N LEU A 48 -13.06 -17.69 6.54
CA LEU A 48 -12.36 -17.52 7.82
C LEU A 48 -11.92 -18.86 8.41
N LYS A 49 -12.79 -19.90 8.36
CA LYS A 49 -12.39 -21.26 8.77
C LYS A 49 -11.25 -21.82 7.93
N SER A 50 -11.23 -21.56 6.62
CA SER A 50 -10.12 -21.98 5.77
C SER A 50 -8.84 -21.24 6.10
N LEU A 51 -8.91 -19.92 6.34
CA LEU A 51 -7.79 -19.09 6.72
C LEU A 51 -7.26 -19.42 8.12
N GLU A 52 -8.13 -19.80 9.04
CA GLU A 52 -7.76 -20.28 10.37
C GLU A 52 -6.99 -21.61 10.30
N LYS A 53 -7.41 -22.53 9.44
CA LYS A 53 -6.70 -23.79 9.20
C LYS A 53 -5.29 -23.59 8.65
N GLU A 54 -5.10 -22.56 7.84
CA GLU A 54 -3.78 -22.15 7.31
C GLU A 54 -3.02 -21.20 8.26
N GLU A 55 -3.55 -20.99 9.48
CA GLU A 55 -3.00 -20.07 10.49
C GLU A 55 -2.88 -18.60 10.03
N TRP A 56 -3.52 -18.20 8.94
CA TRP A 56 -3.52 -16.83 8.44
C TRP A 56 -4.44 -15.91 9.23
N VAL A 57 -5.44 -16.49 9.87
CA VAL A 57 -6.38 -15.82 10.77
C VAL A 57 -6.42 -16.57 12.08
N TYR A 58 -6.48 -15.86 13.17
CA TYR A 58 -6.75 -16.39 14.51
C TYR A 58 -8.16 -15.97 14.94
N ALA A 59 -8.97 -16.94 15.33
CA ALA A 59 -10.24 -16.70 15.99
C ALA A 59 -10.07 -16.84 17.51
N ASP A 60 -10.43 -15.81 18.26
CA ASP A 60 -10.42 -15.88 19.72
C ASP A 60 -11.62 -16.70 20.20
N PRO A 61 -11.40 -17.84 20.86
CA PRO A 61 -12.48 -18.72 21.30
C PRO A 61 -13.38 -18.14 22.39
N LYS A 62 -12.97 -17.04 23.05
CA LYS A 62 -13.73 -16.40 24.11
C LYS A 62 -14.61 -15.25 23.60
N THR A 63 -14.15 -14.56 22.57
CA THR A 63 -14.80 -13.34 22.07
C THR A 63 -15.39 -13.49 20.68
N ASP A 64 -15.16 -14.61 20.00
CA ASP A 64 -15.52 -14.83 18.58
C ASP A 64 -15.00 -13.72 17.65
N GLN A 65 -13.88 -13.10 18.03
CA GLN A 65 -13.24 -12.06 17.22
C GLN A 65 -12.07 -12.62 16.44
N PHE A 66 -11.83 -12.01 15.28
CA PHE A 66 -10.80 -12.41 14.33
C PHE A 66 -9.68 -11.39 14.27
N ARG A 67 -8.43 -11.86 14.17
CA ARG A 67 -7.23 -11.06 13.91
C ARG A 67 -6.28 -11.81 12.97
N PRO A 68 -5.23 -11.15 12.44
CA PRO A 68 -4.22 -11.87 11.67
C PRO A 68 -3.57 -12.97 12.51
N GLY A 69 -3.38 -14.15 11.93
CA GLY A 69 -2.73 -15.30 12.52
C GLY A 69 -1.22 -15.31 12.24
N VAL A 70 -0.49 -16.15 12.97
CA VAL A 70 0.98 -16.25 12.86
C VAL A 70 1.42 -16.74 11.48
N GLY A 71 0.66 -17.65 10.85
CA GLY A 71 0.97 -18.14 9.50
C GLY A 71 1.01 -17.06 8.45
N PHE A 72 0.19 -15.99 8.60
CA PHE A 72 0.26 -14.84 7.70
C PHE A 72 1.56 -14.04 7.87
N PHE A 73 2.05 -13.88 9.09
CA PHE A 73 3.33 -13.21 9.35
C PHE A 73 4.52 -14.01 8.82
N LEU A 74 4.45 -15.35 8.84
CA LEU A 74 5.51 -16.21 8.31
C LEU A 74 5.66 -16.12 6.78
N LEU A 75 4.64 -15.64 6.06
CA LEU A 75 4.74 -15.32 4.63
C LEU A 75 5.57 -14.06 4.37
N HIS A 76 5.80 -13.24 5.39
CA HIS A 76 6.62 -12.06 5.29
C HIS A 76 8.10 -12.43 5.29
N ASN A 77 8.68 -12.57 4.10
CA ASN A 77 10.11 -12.74 3.95
C ASN A 77 10.75 -11.36 3.78
N GLU A 78 11.35 -10.83 4.83
CA GLU A 78 12.03 -9.53 4.81
C GLU A 78 13.12 -9.44 3.73
N LYS A 79 13.72 -10.55 3.33
CA LYS A 79 14.78 -10.60 2.31
C LYS A 79 14.27 -10.41 0.89
N LEU A 80 12.97 -10.55 0.62
CA LEU A 80 12.42 -10.51 -0.74
C LEU A 80 12.15 -9.10 -1.27
N PHE A 81 11.95 -8.09 -0.42
CA PHE A 81 11.50 -6.78 -0.86
C PHE A 81 12.45 -5.65 -0.45
N HIS A 82 13.33 -5.26 -1.37
CA HIS A 82 14.11 -4.03 -1.30
C HIS A 82 15.10 -3.88 -0.12
N GLN A 83 15.48 -4.96 0.58
CA GLN A 83 16.36 -4.87 1.76
C GLN A 83 17.74 -4.27 1.41
N ALA A 84 18.31 -4.62 0.27
CA ALA A 84 19.57 -4.02 -0.17
C ALA A 84 19.44 -2.50 -0.39
N LEU A 85 18.32 -2.06 -0.96
CA LEU A 85 18.04 -0.63 -1.17
C LEU A 85 17.80 0.08 0.17
N ILE A 86 17.02 -0.53 1.08
CA ILE A 86 16.78 0.01 2.41
C ILE A 86 18.11 0.12 3.18
N GLY A 87 18.91 -0.93 3.19
CA GLY A 87 20.21 -0.93 3.86
C GLY A 87 21.18 0.13 3.32
N ALA A 88 21.17 0.36 2.00
CA ALA A 88 21.99 1.41 1.39
C ALA A 88 21.49 2.84 1.68
N ALA A 89 20.19 3.01 1.90
CA ALA A 89 19.58 4.33 2.07
C ALA A 89 19.39 4.74 3.53
N SER A 90 19.30 3.80 4.47
CA SER A 90 18.86 4.06 5.85
C SER A 90 19.72 5.10 6.56
N GLU A 91 21.05 4.98 6.52
CA GLU A 91 21.97 5.92 7.18
C GLU A 91 21.84 7.34 6.64
N GLU A 92 21.76 7.49 5.31
CA GLU A 92 21.58 8.80 4.67
C GLU A 92 20.20 9.40 4.99
N MET A 93 19.16 8.59 5.10
CA MET A 93 17.83 9.05 5.49
C MET A 93 17.78 9.51 6.94
N GLU A 94 18.46 8.81 7.85
CA GLU A 94 18.59 9.21 9.26
C GLU A 94 19.33 10.55 9.38
N ARG A 95 20.43 10.72 8.65
CA ARG A 95 21.17 11.99 8.60
C ARG A 95 20.29 13.11 8.07
N LEU A 96 19.60 12.90 6.97
CA LEU A 96 18.68 13.87 6.37
C LEU A 96 17.58 14.30 7.34
N VAL A 97 16.99 13.36 8.09
CA VAL A 97 15.97 13.65 9.10
C VAL A 97 16.56 14.44 10.27
N ALA A 98 17.75 14.09 10.74
CA ALA A 98 18.43 14.82 11.81
C ALA A 98 18.73 16.28 11.41
N GLU A 99 19.15 16.53 10.17
CA GLU A 99 19.45 17.87 9.66
C GLU A 99 18.18 18.70 9.37
N THR A 100 17.17 18.09 8.76
CA THR A 100 15.98 18.82 8.28
C THR A 100 14.83 18.87 9.25
N GLN A 101 14.80 17.96 10.22
CA GLN A 101 13.66 17.72 11.13
C GLN A 101 12.34 17.42 10.36
N LYS A 102 12.46 16.79 9.19
CA LYS A 102 11.33 16.37 8.35
C LYS A 102 11.36 14.86 8.15
N THR A 103 10.18 14.28 7.93
CA THR A 103 10.06 12.85 7.61
C THR A 103 10.69 12.55 6.25
N ALA A 104 11.62 11.60 6.20
CA ALA A 104 12.16 11.04 4.97
C ALA A 104 11.43 9.74 4.61
N ILE A 105 11.09 9.57 3.33
CA ILE A 105 10.37 8.41 2.83
C ILE A 105 11.12 7.81 1.64
N LEU A 106 11.41 6.51 1.71
CA LEU A 106 11.93 5.75 0.58
C LEU A 106 10.77 5.05 -0.13
N SER A 107 10.63 5.32 -1.41
CA SER A 107 9.51 4.81 -2.20
C SER A 107 9.98 4.17 -3.49
N VAL A 108 9.27 3.15 -3.93
CA VAL A 108 9.52 2.43 -5.19
C VAL A 108 8.26 2.37 -6.04
N LEU A 109 8.44 2.15 -7.32
CA LEU A 109 7.33 1.78 -8.21
C LEU A 109 7.15 0.25 -8.15
N GLU A 110 6.02 -0.19 -7.62
CA GLU A 110 5.66 -1.61 -7.57
C GLU A 110 4.41 -1.85 -8.41
N GLY A 111 4.59 -2.55 -9.52
CA GLY A 111 3.53 -2.75 -10.50
C GLY A 111 2.98 -1.43 -11.05
N ARG A 112 1.83 -1.01 -10.57
CA ARG A 112 1.09 0.19 -11.03
C ARG A 112 0.90 1.25 -9.94
N LYS A 113 1.65 1.15 -8.85
CA LYS A 113 1.53 2.04 -7.68
C LYS A 113 2.90 2.43 -7.17
N GLY A 114 3.01 3.63 -6.65
CA GLY A 114 4.09 3.97 -5.75
C GLY A 114 3.86 3.30 -4.40
N LEU A 115 4.91 2.81 -3.79
CA LEU A 115 4.87 2.14 -2.50
C LEU A 115 5.94 2.69 -1.58
N CYS A 116 5.57 3.12 -0.38
CA CYS A 116 6.52 3.42 0.68
C CYS A 116 7.12 2.12 1.22
N ILE A 117 8.42 1.92 1.09
CA ILE A 117 9.12 0.71 1.57
C ILE A 117 9.88 0.95 2.88
N TYR A 118 10.27 2.20 3.14
CA TYR A 118 10.95 2.60 4.37
C TYR A 118 10.67 4.07 4.67
N HIS A 119 10.75 4.46 5.92
CA HIS A 119 10.63 5.85 6.36
C HIS A 119 11.40 6.08 7.66
N VAL A 120 11.84 7.31 7.85
CA VAL A 120 12.45 7.80 9.09
C VAL A 120 11.69 9.06 9.50
N GLU A 121 11.26 9.12 10.74
CA GLU A 121 10.48 10.23 11.28
C GLU A 121 11.29 11.02 12.32
N PRO A 122 11.16 12.35 12.35
CA PRO A 122 11.79 13.14 13.41
C PRO A 122 11.07 12.95 14.76
N ALA A 123 11.77 13.22 15.84
CA ALA A 123 11.22 13.18 17.20
C ALA A 123 10.38 14.43 17.55
N CYS A 124 9.63 15.00 16.59
CA CYS A 124 8.80 16.17 16.81
C CYS A 124 7.31 15.80 16.86
N PRO A 125 6.48 16.54 17.62
CA PRO A 125 5.06 16.21 17.77
C PRO A 125 4.22 16.43 16.50
N VAL A 126 4.64 17.36 15.63
CA VAL A 126 3.95 17.64 14.35
C VAL A 126 4.84 17.22 13.20
N LYS A 127 4.47 16.12 12.54
CA LYS A 127 5.23 15.54 11.45
C LYS A 127 4.32 14.89 10.42
N TYR A 128 4.82 14.67 9.22
CA TYR A 128 4.16 13.81 8.25
C TYR A 128 4.32 12.35 8.69
N VAL A 129 3.21 11.67 8.88
CA VAL A 129 3.20 10.24 9.28
C VAL A 129 3.22 9.38 8.03
N ALA A 130 4.33 8.67 7.82
CA ALA A 130 4.46 7.68 6.77
C ALA A 130 4.26 6.27 7.35
N ARG A 131 3.80 5.35 6.51
CA ARG A 131 3.69 3.94 6.89
C ARG A 131 4.27 3.06 5.79
N ARG A 132 5.06 2.07 6.18
CA ARG A 132 5.52 1.04 5.25
C ARG A 132 4.31 0.35 4.61
N GLY A 133 4.33 0.15 3.29
CA GLY A 133 3.19 -0.37 2.54
C GLY A 133 2.16 0.69 2.10
N MET A 134 2.33 1.95 2.50
CA MET A 134 1.46 3.04 2.06
C MET A 134 1.55 3.21 0.54
N SER A 135 0.39 3.20 -0.11
CA SER A 135 0.28 3.44 -1.55
C SER A 135 0.37 4.93 -1.88
N ILE A 136 1.15 5.25 -2.90
CA ILE A 136 1.41 6.61 -3.36
C ILE A 136 0.79 6.80 -4.74
N PRO A 137 -0.16 7.74 -4.91
CA PRO A 137 -0.73 8.06 -6.22
C PRO A 137 0.33 8.60 -7.18
N LEU A 138 0.41 8.01 -8.39
CA LEU A 138 1.48 8.33 -9.34
C LEU A 138 1.29 9.65 -10.10
N HIS A 139 0.08 10.20 -10.15
CA HIS A 139 -0.27 11.38 -10.93
C HIS A 139 -0.48 12.64 -10.09
N VAL A 140 -0.59 12.53 -8.77
CA VAL A 140 -0.93 13.65 -7.88
C VAL A 140 0.29 14.12 -7.09
N SER A 141 0.95 13.21 -6.38
CA SER A 141 2.03 13.56 -5.46
C SER A 141 3.37 13.75 -6.16
N ALA A 142 4.24 14.60 -5.62
CA ALA A 142 5.61 14.79 -6.11
C ALA A 142 6.36 13.46 -6.20
N THR A 143 6.33 12.65 -5.12
CA THR A 143 6.95 11.32 -5.08
C THR A 143 6.41 10.41 -6.18
N GLY A 144 5.08 10.37 -6.36
CA GLY A 144 4.45 9.56 -7.41
C GLY A 144 4.89 9.97 -8.80
N LYS A 145 4.91 11.27 -9.09
CA LYS A 145 5.36 11.82 -10.37
C LYS A 145 6.83 11.54 -10.66
N VAL A 146 7.70 11.63 -9.65
CA VAL A 146 9.12 11.24 -9.80
C VAL A 146 9.22 9.76 -10.14
N LEU A 147 8.56 8.86 -9.40
CA LEU A 147 8.57 7.44 -9.71
C LEU A 147 8.07 7.14 -11.14
N LEU A 148 7.02 7.82 -11.56
CA LEU A 148 6.46 7.65 -12.91
C LEU A 148 7.40 8.23 -13.99
N ALA A 149 8.01 9.38 -13.74
CA ALA A 149 8.94 10.03 -14.67
C ALA A 149 10.15 9.13 -14.97
N PHE A 150 10.72 8.48 -13.97
CA PHE A 150 11.90 7.62 -14.10
C PHE A 150 11.59 6.15 -14.37
N SER A 151 10.32 5.76 -14.47
CA SER A 151 9.93 4.41 -14.86
C SER A 151 10.27 4.10 -16.33
N PRO A 152 10.39 2.82 -16.73
CA PRO A 152 10.51 2.43 -18.13
C PRO A 152 9.38 3.03 -18.97
N LYS A 153 9.69 3.41 -20.23
CA LYS A 153 8.74 4.09 -21.11
C LYS A 153 7.43 3.29 -21.29
N GLU A 154 7.54 2.00 -21.48
CA GLU A 154 6.41 1.08 -21.69
C GLU A 154 5.49 1.06 -20.46
N VAL A 155 6.08 1.01 -19.26
CA VAL A 155 5.34 1.04 -17.98
C VAL A 155 4.64 2.39 -17.80
N ARG A 156 5.37 3.49 -18.04
CA ARG A 156 4.85 4.85 -17.92
C ARG A 156 3.67 5.09 -18.86
N GLU A 157 3.82 4.78 -20.13
CA GLU A 157 2.75 4.98 -21.11
C GLU A 157 1.54 4.10 -20.84
N ARG A 158 1.73 2.87 -20.39
CA ARG A 158 0.63 2.00 -19.98
C ARG A 158 -0.15 2.60 -18.80
N ILE A 159 0.54 3.10 -17.78
CA ILE A 159 -0.10 3.73 -16.61
C ILE A 159 -0.87 4.98 -17.05
N ILE A 160 -0.26 5.86 -17.86
CA ILE A 160 -0.90 7.09 -18.34
C ILE A 160 -2.13 6.78 -19.19
N SER A 161 -2.05 5.78 -20.06
CA SER A 161 -3.13 5.48 -21.00
C SER A 161 -4.32 4.77 -20.35
N CYS A 162 -4.06 3.84 -19.42
CA CYS A 162 -5.05 2.87 -18.95
C CYS A 162 -5.47 3.04 -17.49
N ASP A 163 -4.63 3.64 -16.64
CA ASP A 163 -4.75 3.51 -15.19
C ASP A 163 -5.10 4.81 -14.47
N LEU A 164 -5.08 5.93 -15.18
CA LEU A 164 -5.40 7.22 -14.59
C LEU A 164 -6.91 7.49 -14.60
N PRO A 165 -7.39 8.27 -13.62
CA PRO A 165 -8.74 8.79 -13.64
C PRO A 165 -9.03 9.56 -14.93
N PRO A 166 -10.27 9.54 -15.43
CA PRO A 166 -10.63 10.15 -16.72
C PRO A 166 -10.51 11.68 -16.75
N ASP A 167 -10.51 12.33 -15.60
CA ASP A 167 -10.37 13.77 -15.41
C ASP A 167 -8.91 14.25 -15.41
N VAL A 168 -7.94 13.35 -15.46
CA VAL A 168 -6.52 13.70 -15.51
C VAL A 168 -6.12 14.08 -16.93
N ASP A 169 -5.59 15.31 -17.09
CA ASP A 169 -4.99 15.77 -18.33
C ASP A 169 -3.67 15.02 -18.59
N LYS A 170 -3.75 14.03 -19.47
CA LYS A 170 -2.63 13.12 -19.76
C LYS A 170 -1.48 13.82 -20.48
N ASP A 171 -1.76 14.81 -21.31
CA ASP A 171 -0.74 15.52 -22.08
C ASP A 171 0.02 16.51 -21.20
N ARG A 172 -0.68 17.20 -20.34
CA ARG A 172 -0.07 18.04 -19.29
C ARG A 172 0.80 17.19 -18.35
N LEU A 173 0.32 16.02 -17.93
CA LEU A 173 1.10 15.11 -17.10
C LEU A 173 2.38 14.67 -17.82
N ARG A 174 2.33 14.30 -19.11
CA ARG A 174 3.53 13.93 -19.87
C ARG A 174 4.56 15.06 -19.91
N GLN A 175 4.13 16.29 -20.16
CA GLN A 175 5.02 17.47 -20.15
C GLN A 175 5.66 17.67 -18.78
N GLU A 176 4.90 17.54 -17.69
CA GLU A 176 5.40 17.64 -16.33
C GLU A 176 6.42 16.53 -16.01
N LEU A 177 6.16 15.29 -16.42
CA LEU A 177 7.09 14.18 -16.23
C LEU A 177 8.41 14.38 -16.99
N GLU A 178 8.38 14.94 -18.21
CA GLU A 178 9.59 15.31 -18.94
C GLU A 178 10.37 16.41 -18.24
N TYR A 179 9.70 17.39 -17.66
CA TYR A 179 10.33 18.43 -16.86
C TYR A 179 11.01 17.84 -15.61
N ILE A 180 10.30 16.95 -14.88
CA ILE A 180 10.83 16.24 -13.71
C ILE A 180 12.08 15.43 -14.08
N ARG A 181 12.09 14.74 -15.22
CA ARG A 181 13.26 13.97 -15.68
C ARG A 181 14.49 14.85 -15.91
N ARG A 182 14.31 16.07 -16.38
CA ARG A 182 15.42 17.01 -16.61
C ARG A 182 15.98 17.55 -15.31
N GLN A 183 15.12 17.79 -14.31
CA GLN A 183 15.56 18.36 -13.02
C GLN A 183 16.01 17.31 -12.00
N GLY A 184 15.45 16.10 -12.05
CA GLY A 184 15.70 15.04 -11.08
C GLY A 184 14.81 15.06 -9.84
N PHE A 185 13.90 16.04 -9.70
CA PHE A 185 13.03 16.20 -8.54
C PHE A 185 11.67 16.81 -8.90
N ALA A 186 10.72 16.76 -7.95
CA ALA A 186 9.41 17.43 -8.05
C ALA A 186 8.99 18.01 -6.69
N TYR A 187 8.07 18.97 -6.74
CA TYR A 187 7.38 19.54 -5.59
C TYR A 187 5.88 19.24 -5.67
N SER A 188 5.18 19.23 -4.52
CA SER A 188 3.72 19.13 -4.40
C SER A 188 3.20 20.11 -3.37
#